data_3f1a307f7b94cf93bb44c59c6d323a3b
#
_entry.id   3f1a307f7b94cf93bb44c59c6d323a3b
#
_cell.length_a   1.000
_cell.length_b   1.000
_cell.length_c   1.000
_cell.angle_alpha   90.00
_cell.angle_beta   90.00
_cell.angle_gamma   90.00
#
_symmetry.space_group_name_H-M   'P 1'
#
loop_
_entity.id
_entity.type
_entity.pdbx_description
1 polymer ?
#
loop_
_entity_poly.entity_id
_entity_poly.type
_entity_poly.pdbx_seq_one_letter_code
_entity_poly.pdbx_strand_id
1 'polypeptide(L)'
;MKEKMMKLLEELFNYEDVESIQFDDSEMCANNRIIASVIKEKVENYIKRCDEVLKNHVENPTLWENKEFGKSLELSIKKSSTLDSKIVDELTDEECRKGFTVTEKAIKLCGRGDLIDKYKSITKSKTITLKSLKD
;
A
#
# COMPACT_ATOMS: atom_id res chain seq x y z
N MET A 1 -24.10 21.30 6.81
CA MET A 1 -23.25 20.09 6.84
C MET A 1 -21.79 20.42 7.14
N LYS A 2 -21.19 21.30 6.37
CA LYS A 2 -19.79 21.74 6.57
C LYS A 2 -19.54 22.32 7.96
N GLU A 3 -20.44 23.17 8.45
CA GLU A 3 -20.33 23.82 9.75
C GLU A 3 -20.30 22.82 10.91
N LYS A 4 -21.13 21.78 10.84
CA LYS A 4 -21.18 20.71 11.87
C LYS A 4 -19.89 19.89 11.91
N MET A 5 -19.30 19.61 10.74
CA MET A 5 -18.01 18.92 10.66
C MET A 5 -16.87 19.77 11.23
N MET A 6 -16.84 21.05 10.89
CA MET A 6 -15.83 21.98 11.41
C MET A 6 -15.92 22.14 12.91
N LYS A 7 -17.13 22.24 13.43
CA LYS A 7 -17.36 22.33 14.89
C LYS A 7 -16.85 21.09 15.61
N LEU A 8 -17.15 19.90 15.08
CA LEU A 8 -16.67 18.65 15.68
C LEU A 8 -15.14 18.56 15.63
N LEU A 9 -14.51 18.96 14.53
CA LEU A 9 -13.05 18.98 14.41
C LEU A 9 -12.42 19.92 15.44
N GLU A 10 -12.96 21.12 15.62
CA GLU A 10 -12.50 22.05 16.66
C GLU A 10 -12.60 21.46 18.06
N GLU A 11 -13.72 20.80 18.37
CA GLU A 11 -13.91 20.13 19.66
C GLU A 11 -12.85 19.05 19.86
N LEU A 12 -12.59 18.20 18.83
CA LEU A 12 -11.59 17.14 18.92
C LEU A 12 -10.18 17.68 19.14
N PHE A 13 -9.80 18.78 18.51
CA PHE A 13 -8.48 19.38 18.69
C PHE A 13 -8.30 20.07 20.05
N ASN A 14 -9.38 20.45 20.73
CA ASN A 14 -9.34 21.04 22.05
C ASN A 14 -9.23 20.00 23.18
N TYR A 15 -9.47 18.73 22.91
CA TYR A 15 -9.31 17.68 23.90
C TYR A 15 -7.94 17.01 23.77
N GLU A 16 -7.22 16.90 24.87
CA GLU A 16 -5.97 16.13 24.93
C GLU A 16 -6.25 14.62 24.89
N ASP A 17 -7.36 14.22 25.49
CA ASP A 17 -7.77 12.84 25.59
C ASP A 17 -9.24 12.67 25.18
N VAL A 18 -9.47 11.90 24.13
CA VAL A 18 -10.83 11.62 23.62
C VAL A 18 -11.70 10.90 24.66
N GLU A 19 -11.07 10.11 25.52
CA GLU A 19 -11.79 9.38 26.59
C GLU A 19 -12.41 10.30 27.63
N SER A 20 -11.90 11.54 27.76
CA SER A 20 -12.44 12.54 28.68
C SER A 20 -13.70 13.25 28.17
N ILE A 21 -14.09 13.04 26.90
CA ILE A 21 -15.27 13.68 26.32
C ILE A 21 -16.54 13.08 26.92
N GLN A 22 -17.42 13.95 27.44
CA GLN A 22 -18.73 13.55 27.96
C GLN A 22 -19.82 13.99 27.00
N PHE A 23 -20.84 13.16 26.88
CA PHE A 23 -22.03 13.44 26.07
C PHE A 23 -23.25 13.64 26.97
N ASP A 24 -24.04 14.66 26.67
CA ASP A 24 -25.23 15.00 27.47
C ASP A 24 -26.32 13.95 27.29
N ASP A 25 -26.45 13.37 26.11
CA ASP A 25 -27.42 12.32 25.82
C ASP A 25 -26.97 11.40 24.68
N SER A 26 -27.69 10.32 24.48
CA SER A 26 -27.39 9.32 23.45
C SER A 26 -27.61 9.82 22.03
N GLU A 27 -28.57 10.74 21.84
CA GLU A 27 -28.84 11.32 20.52
C GLU A 27 -27.67 12.20 20.06
N MET A 28 -27.15 13.03 20.95
CA MET A 28 -25.96 13.84 20.69
C MET A 28 -24.74 12.98 20.35
N CYS A 29 -24.54 11.91 21.13
CA CYS A 29 -23.46 10.94 20.88
C CYS A 29 -23.60 10.29 19.49
N ALA A 30 -24.81 9.84 19.16
CA ALA A 30 -25.08 9.21 17.85
C ALA A 30 -24.86 10.18 16.69
N ASN A 31 -25.33 11.41 16.81
CA ASN A 31 -25.12 12.43 15.79
C ASN A 31 -23.64 12.76 15.58
N ASN A 32 -22.89 12.92 16.64
CA ASN A 32 -21.45 13.16 16.57
C ASN A 32 -20.72 11.97 15.95
N ARG A 33 -21.14 10.74 16.27
CA ARG A 33 -20.59 9.52 15.67
C ARG A 33 -20.82 9.46 14.15
N ILE A 34 -21.99 9.87 13.70
CA ILE A 34 -22.33 9.92 12.27
C ILE A 34 -21.44 10.99 11.57
N ILE A 35 -21.35 12.17 12.15
CA ILE A 35 -20.52 13.25 11.59
C ILE A 35 -19.05 12.82 11.53
N ALA A 36 -18.54 12.20 12.58
CA ALA A 36 -17.17 11.68 12.61
C ALA A 36 -16.92 10.64 11.50
N SER A 37 -17.92 9.79 11.21
CA SER A 37 -17.81 8.80 10.13
C SER A 37 -17.70 9.46 8.75
N VAL A 38 -18.46 10.54 8.51
CA VAL A 38 -18.38 11.31 7.25
C VAL A 38 -17.01 11.99 7.12
N ILE A 39 -16.50 12.54 8.19
CA ILE A 39 -15.15 13.14 8.21
C ILE A 39 -14.10 12.07 7.91
N LYS A 40 -14.19 10.92 8.57
CA LYS A 40 -13.28 9.79 8.35
C LYS A 40 -13.24 9.37 6.87
N GLU A 41 -14.39 9.19 6.26
CA GLU A 41 -14.49 8.84 4.83
C GLU A 41 -13.79 9.86 3.93
N LYS A 42 -14.01 11.15 4.17
CA LYS A 42 -13.35 12.21 3.41
C LYS A 42 -11.84 12.19 3.59
N VAL A 43 -11.37 11.99 4.81
CA VAL A 43 -9.93 11.91 5.12
C VAL A 43 -9.31 10.68 4.47
N GLU A 44 -9.96 9.53 4.55
CA GLU A 44 -9.49 8.29 3.91
C GLU A 44 -9.38 8.45 2.39
N ASN A 45 -10.37 9.07 1.76
CA ASN A 45 -10.34 9.35 0.32
C ASN A 45 -9.21 10.30 -0.06
N TYR A 46 -8.95 11.30 0.77
CA TYR A 46 -7.82 12.21 0.58
C TYR A 46 -6.47 11.47 0.68
N ILE A 47 -6.32 10.61 1.69
CA ILE A 47 -5.11 9.78 1.84
C ILE A 47 -4.90 8.89 0.61
N LYS A 48 -5.93 8.22 0.15
CA LYS A 48 -5.87 7.39 -1.07
C LYS A 48 -5.41 8.20 -2.28
N ARG A 49 -5.92 9.41 -2.42
CA ARG A 49 -5.50 10.29 -3.52
C ARG A 49 -4.04 10.70 -3.41
N CYS A 50 -3.56 11.01 -2.22
CA CYS A 50 -2.14 11.29 -1.98
C CYS A 50 -1.28 10.08 -2.34
N ASP A 51 -1.68 8.89 -1.91
CA ASP A 51 -0.95 7.66 -2.21
C ASP A 51 -0.88 7.39 -3.73
N GLU A 52 -1.98 7.59 -4.45
CA GLU A 52 -2.00 7.47 -5.92
C GLU A 52 -1.03 8.45 -6.59
N VAL A 53 -1.06 9.69 -6.17
CA VAL A 53 -0.17 10.73 -6.71
C VAL A 53 1.30 10.37 -6.46
N LEU A 54 1.64 9.96 -5.25
CA LEU A 54 3.00 9.57 -4.89
C LEU A 54 3.45 8.34 -5.68
N LYS A 55 2.62 7.31 -5.80
CA LYS A 55 2.92 6.11 -6.58
C LYS A 55 3.12 6.40 -8.06
N ASN A 56 2.39 7.37 -8.60
CA ASN A 56 2.48 7.74 -10.02
C ASN A 56 3.69 8.63 -10.34
N HIS A 57 4.12 9.47 -9.39
CA HIS A 57 5.17 10.46 -9.63
C HIS A 57 6.54 10.09 -9.05
N VAL A 58 6.59 9.18 -8.07
CA VAL A 58 7.85 8.79 -7.42
C VAL A 58 8.34 7.46 -7.97
N GLU A 59 9.48 7.47 -8.62
CA GLU A 59 10.04 6.30 -9.32
C GLU A 59 11.00 5.46 -8.47
N ASN A 60 11.54 6.04 -7.41
CA ASN A 60 12.52 5.39 -6.54
C ASN A 60 12.01 5.28 -5.12
N PRO A 61 12.48 4.29 -4.33
CA PRO A 61 12.19 4.24 -2.90
C PRO A 61 12.54 5.56 -2.23
N THR A 62 11.61 6.10 -1.47
CA THR A 62 11.75 7.42 -0.85
C THR A 62 11.22 7.40 0.57
N LEU A 63 11.86 8.16 1.44
CA LEU A 63 11.45 8.39 2.82
C LEU A 63 11.23 9.89 3.03
N TRP A 64 10.04 10.24 3.48
CA TRP A 64 9.71 11.60 3.90
C TRP A 64 9.50 11.62 5.41
N GLU A 65 10.13 12.55 6.09
CA GLU A 65 10.01 12.71 7.53
C GLU A 65 9.30 14.02 7.88
N ASN A 66 8.40 13.95 8.83
CA ASN A 66 7.79 15.11 9.43
C ASN A 66 8.06 15.10 10.94
N LYS A 67 9.07 15.84 11.35
CA LYS A 67 9.53 15.86 12.74
C LYS A 67 8.53 16.53 13.68
N GLU A 68 7.78 17.50 13.20
CA GLU A 68 6.75 18.18 13.97
C GLU A 68 5.68 17.21 14.48
N PHE A 69 5.25 16.27 13.63
CA PHE A 69 4.26 15.26 13.99
C PHE A 69 4.87 13.92 14.40
N GLY A 70 6.20 13.79 14.39
CA GLY A 70 6.89 12.57 14.77
C GLY A 70 6.56 11.38 13.87
N LYS A 71 6.32 11.61 12.60
CA LYS A 71 5.93 10.60 11.61
C LYS A 71 6.80 10.62 10.38
N SER A 72 6.93 9.47 9.75
CA SER A 72 7.57 9.33 8.44
C SER A 72 6.67 8.56 7.49
N LEU A 73 6.79 8.86 6.21
CA LEU A 73 6.11 8.15 5.14
C LEU A 73 7.18 7.50 4.25
N GLU A 74 7.08 6.21 4.07
CA GLU A 74 8.02 5.43 3.26
C GLU A 74 7.32 4.86 2.03
N LEU A 75 7.88 5.15 0.86
CA LEU A 75 7.51 4.47 -0.38
C LEU A 75 8.54 3.40 -0.67
N SER A 76 8.12 2.14 -0.64
CA SER A 76 8.93 0.98 -0.99
C SER A 76 8.49 0.40 -2.33
N ILE A 77 9.44 -0.14 -3.07
CA ILE A 77 9.19 -0.76 -4.37
C ILE A 77 9.61 -2.22 -4.29
N LYS A 78 8.67 -3.12 -4.49
CA LYS A 78 8.92 -4.54 -4.58
C LYS A 78 8.83 -4.98 -6.02
N LYS A 79 9.87 -5.64 -6.48
CA LYS A 79 9.89 -6.28 -7.80
C LYS A 79 9.54 -7.76 -7.62
N SER A 80 8.61 -8.24 -8.41
CA SER A 80 8.32 -9.66 -8.54
C SER A 80 8.46 -10.07 -9.98
N SER A 81 8.91 -11.29 -10.22
CA SER A 81 9.03 -11.86 -11.55
C SER A 81 8.26 -13.15 -11.64
N THR A 82 7.64 -13.38 -12.79
CA THR A 82 6.94 -14.62 -13.11
C THR A 82 7.37 -15.10 -14.48
N LEU A 83 7.42 -16.43 -14.66
CA LEU A 83 7.62 -17.04 -15.97
C LEU A 83 6.25 -17.42 -16.55
N ASP A 84 6.03 -17.11 -17.82
CA ASP A 84 4.85 -17.56 -18.54
C ASP A 84 4.92 -19.09 -18.70
N SER A 85 3.84 -19.78 -18.37
CA SER A 85 3.73 -21.24 -18.51
C SER A 85 3.93 -21.74 -19.95
N LYS A 86 3.73 -20.89 -20.95
CA LYS A 86 3.99 -21.18 -22.36
C LYS A 86 5.45 -21.50 -22.67
N ILE A 87 6.37 -21.18 -21.75
CA ILE A 87 7.78 -21.55 -21.89
C ILE A 87 7.95 -23.06 -22.10
N VAL A 88 7.04 -23.86 -21.55
CA VAL A 88 7.06 -25.34 -21.69
C VAL A 88 6.92 -25.75 -23.15
N ASP A 89 6.21 -24.99 -23.98
CA ASP A 89 5.99 -25.31 -25.40
C ASP A 89 7.29 -25.22 -26.22
N GLU A 90 8.29 -24.48 -25.74
CA GLU A 90 9.59 -24.35 -26.40
C GLU A 90 10.65 -25.33 -25.86
N LEU A 91 10.30 -26.12 -24.85
CA LEU A 91 11.18 -27.16 -24.31
C LEU A 91 10.99 -28.48 -25.08
N THR A 92 12.07 -29.22 -25.26
CA THR A 92 12.00 -30.56 -25.81
C THR A 92 11.43 -31.54 -24.78
N ASP A 93 10.93 -32.68 -25.22
CA ASP A 93 10.43 -33.76 -24.33
C ASP A 93 11.49 -34.21 -23.33
N GLU A 94 12.75 -34.28 -23.75
CA GLU A 94 13.86 -34.64 -22.90
C GLU A 94 14.11 -33.56 -21.84
N GLU A 95 14.07 -32.30 -22.21
CA GLU A 95 14.21 -31.16 -21.29
C GLU A 95 13.07 -31.16 -20.27
N CYS A 96 11.84 -31.41 -20.68
CA CYS A 96 10.68 -31.55 -19.80
C CYS A 96 10.79 -32.69 -18.79
N ARG A 97 11.45 -33.80 -19.17
CA ARG A 97 11.64 -34.98 -18.30
C ARG A 97 12.62 -34.73 -17.16
N LYS A 98 13.47 -33.69 -17.25
CA LYS A 98 14.46 -33.34 -16.21
C LYS A 98 13.85 -32.76 -14.92
N GLY A 99 12.53 -32.67 -14.87
CA GLY A 99 11.90 -32.48 -13.68
C GLY A 99 10.95 -31.51 -13.38
N PHE A 100 9.70 -31.64 -12.59
CA PHE A 100 9.40 -30.45 -12.73
C PHE A 100 8.39 -29.47 -12.30
N THR A 101 8.92 -28.52 -11.54
CA THR A 101 8.40 -27.16 -11.41
C THR A 101 9.15 -26.24 -12.37
N VAL A 102 8.45 -25.43 -13.16
CA VAL A 102 9.08 -24.47 -14.07
C VAL A 102 9.60 -23.28 -13.25
N THR A 103 10.88 -23.30 -12.92
CA THR A 103 11.57 -22.22 -12.24
C THR A 103 12.73 -21.73 -13.10
N GLU A 104 13.21 -20.52 -12.85
CA GLU A 104 14.40 -20.02 -13.54
C GLU A 104 15.60 -20.96 -13.37
N LYS A 105 15.76 -21.50 -12.17
CA LYS A 105 16.84 -22.44 -11.86
C LYS A 105 16.73 -23.71 -12.70
N ALA A 106 15.53 -24.27 -12.83
CA ALA A 106 15.29 -25.46 -13.63
C ALA A 106 15.58 -25.20 -15.11
N ILE A 107 15.14 -24.06 -15.64
CA ILE A 107 15.38 -23.66 -17.05
C ILE A 107 16.88 -23.48 -17.32
N LYS A 108 17.61 -22.84 -16.39
CA LYS A 108 19.08 -22.71 -16.50
C LYS A 108 19.79 -24.05 -16.47
N LEU A 109 19.35 -24.98 -15.61
CA LEU A 109 19.92 -26.33 -15.51
C LEU A 109 19.69 -27.14 -16.80
N CYS A 110 18.63 -26.86 -17.55
CA CYS A 110 18.41 -27.46 -18.86
C CYS A 110 19.26 -26.83 -19.98
N GLY A 111 20.06 -25.82 -19.68
CA GLY A 111 20.84 -25.07 -20.68
C GLY A 111 20.02 -24.13 -21.55
N ARG A 112 18.80 -23.78 -21.10
CA ARG A 112 17.87 -22.96 -21.86
C ARG A 112 17.64 -21.59 -21.19
N GLY A 113 18.69 -20.98 -20.65
CA GLY A 113 18.63 -19.63 -20.07
C GLY A 113 18.16 -18.55 -21.04
N ASP A 114 18.27 -18.77 -22.34
CA ASP A 114 17.75 -17.91 -23.40
C ASP A 114 16.23 -17.70 -23.32
N LEU A 115 15.51 -18.70 -22.83
CA LEU A 115 14.05 -18.64 -22.72
C LEU A 115 13.58 -17.76 -21.54
N ILE A 116 14.41 -17.56 -20.55
CA ILE A 116 14.05 -16.77 -19.37
C ILE A 116 13.72 -15.33 -19.78
N ASP A 117 14.56 -14.70 -20.56
CA ASP A 117 14.36 -13.30 -20.98
C ASP A 117 13.09 -13.16 -21.85
N LYS A 118 12.79 -14.19 -22.64
CA LYS A 118 11.61 -14.20 -23.52
C LYS A 118 10.29 -14.33 -22.76
N TYR A 119 10.25 -15.13 -21.69
CA TYR A 119 9.01 -15.48 -20.98
C TYR A 119 8.90 -14.90 -19.57
N LYS A 120 9.92 -14.21 -19.10
CA LYS A 120 9.91 -13.57 -17.78
C LYS A 120 9.18 -12.26 -17.81
N SER A 121 8.19 -12.13 -16.94
CA SER A 121 7.52 -10.85 -16.66
C SER A 121 7.98 -10.31 -15.31
N ILE A 122 8.38 -9.04 -15.28
CA ILE A 122 8.74 -8.35 -14.05
C ILE A 122 7.64 -7.37 -13.70
N THR A 123 7.06 -7.54 -12.52
CA THR A 123 6.06 -6.63 -11.97
C THR A 123 6.67 -5.84 -10.82
N LYS A 124 6.49 -4.52 -10.85
CA LYS A 124 6.87 -3.63 -9.75
C LYS A 124 5.62 -3.24 -8.99
N SER A 125 5.62 -3.41 -7.69
CA SER A 125 4.57 -2.90 -6.82
C SER A 125 5.15 -1.84 -5.89
N LYS A 126 4.40 -0.75 -5.70
CA LYS A 126 4.76 0.34 -4.80
C LYS A 126 3.86 0.29 -3.58
N THR A 127 4.46 0.37 -2.41
CA THR A 127 3.74 0.37 -1.13
C THR A 127 4.11 1.62 -0.35
N ILE A 128 3.12 2.28 0.21
CA ILE A 128 3.31 3.45 1.08
C ILE A 128 2.97 3.05 2.51
N THR A 129 3.89 3.28 3.42
CA THR A 129 3.74 2.93 4.84
C THR A 129 4.01 4.14 5.71
N LEU A 130 3.06 4.44 6.61
CA LEU A 130 3.22 5.46 7.65
C LEU A 130 3.89 4.82 8.87
N LYS A 131 4.96 5.43 9.36
CA LYS A 131 5.70 4.97 10.52
C LYS A 131 5.86 6.09 11.54
N SER A 132 6.00 5.73 12.81
CA SER A 132 6.42 6.68 13.84
C SER A 132 7.93 6.86 13.77
N LEU A 133 8.39 8.11 13.92
CA LEU A 133 9.82 8.39 14.06
C LEU A 133 10.30 7.85 15.40
N LYS A 134 11.40 7.14 15.39
CA LYS A 134 12.08 6.71 16.61
C LYS A 134 12.94 7.86 17.12
N ASP A 135 12.88 8.12 18.42
CA ASP A 135 13.73 9.08 19.09
C ASP A 135 15.21 8.63 19.06
#